data_ceb23cc30aa265a5930379cfeede4f06
#
_entry.id   ceb23cc30aa265a5930379cfeede4f06
#
_cell.length_a   1.000
_cell.length_b   1.000
_cell.length_c   1.000
_cell.angle_alpha   90.00
_cell.angle_beta   90.00
_cell.angle_gamma   90.00
#
_symmetry.space_group_name_H-M   'P 1'
#
loop_
_entity.id
_entity.type
_entity.pdbx_description
1 polymer ?
#
loop_
_entity_poly.entity_id
_entity_poly.type
_entity_poly.pdbx_seq_one_letter_code
_entity_poly.pdbx_strand_id
1 'polypeptide(L)'
;QWWYIDRHLTLDGTRACAYATVLDCIRDGVTTIFDHHASFCEIPGSLFAIKDVCQELGIRASLCYEVSERDGAEKTAQAIQENADFAKWCRERDDDMIRAMFGGHALFTISDKTFEQMVKANDGMTGFHIHVAEGMNDVYDSLRNYGCRPVNRLLYNGVLGEKTMLGHCIHISPAEMDILRETGTMVCHNPESNM
;
A
#
# COMPACT_ATOMS: atom_id res chain seq x y z
N GLN A 1 6.84 12.53 -12.66
CA GLN A 1 6.72 11.50 -13.73
C GLN A 1 5.64 10.48 -13.38
N TRP A 2 5.63 9.87 -12.18
CA TRP A 2 4.74 8.77 -11.77
C TRP A 2 3.27 9.17 -11.81
N TRP A 3 2.86 10.28 -11.22
CA TRP A 3 1.48 10.76 -11.27
C TRP A 3 0.94 10.96 -12.71
N TYR A 4 1.81 11.27 -13.66
CA TYR A 4 1.40 11.37 -15.06
C TYR A 4 1.10 9.97 -15.63
N ILE A 5 1.93 8.98 -15.32
CA ILE A 5 1.75 7.59 -15.77
C ILE A 5 0.48 7.01 -15.12
N ASP A 6 0.34 7.12 -13.80
CA ASP A 6 -0.77 6.57 -13.03
C ASP A 6 -2.14 7.09 -13.53
N ARG A 7 -2.19 8.35 -13.95
CA ARG A 7 -3.41 8.96 -14.50
C ARG A 7 -3.77 8.51 -15.91
N HIS A 8 -2.90 7.78 -16.58
CA HIS A 8 -3.10 7.28 -17.94
C HIS A 8 -3.05 5.75 -18.02
N LEU A 9 -2.75 5.09 -16.90
CA LEU A 9 -2.63 3.64 -16.84
C LEU A 9 -4.01 2.99 -16.83
N THR A 10 -4.36 2.36 -17.97
CA THR A 10 -5.59 1.57 -18.15
C THR A 10 -5.43 0.16 -17.57
N LEU A 11 -6.52 -0.62 -17.44
CA LEU A 11 -6.44 -2.03 -17.02
C LEU A 11 -5.57 -2.87 -17.95
N ASP A 12 -5.61 -2.65 -19.25
CA ASP A 12 -4.73 -3.33 -20.20
C ASP A 12 -3.26 -2.93 -19.98
N GLY A 13 -3.01 -1.64 -19.74
CA GLY A 13 -1.68 -1.13 -19.37
C GLY A 13 -1.18 -1.74 -18.06
N THR A 14 -2.02 -1.79 -17.04
CA THR A 14 -1.74 -2.44 -15.74
C THR A 14 -1.37 -3.90 -15.93
N ARG A 15 -2.13 -4.65 -16.73
CA ARG A 15 -1.85 -6.05 -17.05
C ARG A 15 -0.50 -6.22 -17.77
N ALA A 16 -0.21 -5.36 -18.76
CA ALA A 16 1.05 -5.40 -19.49
C ALA A 16 2.26 -5.09 -18.57
N CYS A 17 2.14 -4.09 -17.70
CA CYS A 17 3.16 -3.78 -16.70
C CYS A 17 3.36 -4.94 -15.71
N ALA A 18 2.27 -5.57 -15.27
CA ALA A 18 2.35 -6.73 -14.38
C ALA A 18 3.11 -7.90 -15.04
N TYR A 19 2.84 -8.21 -16.30
CA TYR A 19 3.63 -9.23 -17.03
C TYR A 19 5.11 -8.89 -17.07
N ALA A 20 5.47 -7.66 -17.43
CA ALA A 20 6.87 -7.24 -17.50
C ALA A 20 7.56 -7.38 -16.14
N THR A 21 6.96 -6.82 -15.08
CA THR A 21 7.53 -6.85 -13.72
C THR A 21 7.62 -8.27 -13.17
N VAL A 22 6.56 -9.06 -13.30
CA VAL A 22 6.54 -10.45 -12.78
C VAL A 22 7.55 -11.33 -13.48
N LEU A 23 7.69 -11.20 -14.81
CA LEU A 23 8.70 -11.96 -15.58
C LEU A 23 10.11 -11.60 -15.15
N ASP A 24 10.42 -10.32 -14.93
CA ASP A 24 11.73 -9.88 -14.44
C ASP A 24 11.97 -10.40 -13.00
N CYS A 25 11.00 -10.30 -12.11
CA CYS A 25 11.08 -10.88 -10.78
C CYS A 25 11.38 -12.38 -10.79
N ILE A 26 10.71 -13.16 -11.65
CA ILE A 26 10.94 -14.60 -11.78
C ILE A 26 12.35 -14.87 -12.30
N ARG A 27 12.84 -14.12 -13.29
CA ARG A 27 14.19 -14.25 -13.83
C ARG A 27 15.28 -13.97 -12.80
N ASP A 28 15.00 -13.05 -11.86
CA ASP A 28 15.90 -12.70 -10.77
C ASP A 28 15.75 -13.65 -9.55
N GLY A 29 14.90 -14.67 -9.64
CA GLY A 29 14.71 -15.68 -8.60
C GLY A 29 13.78 -15.24 -7.46
N VAL A 30 12.99 -14.18 -7.64
CA VAL A 30 11.98 -13.74 -6.69
C VAL A 30 10.84 -14.76 -6.66
N THR A 31 10.43 -15.17 -5.47
CA THR A 31 9.35 -16.14 -5.28
C THR A 31 8.07 -15.54 -4.71
N THR A 32 8.15 -14.35 -4.16
CA THR A 32 7.00 -13.65 -3.57
C THR A 32 7.17 -12.14 -3.76
N ILE A 33 6.10 -11.48 -4.21
CA ILE A 33 6.06 -10.03 -4.45
C ILE A 33 5.11 -9.40 -3.43
N PHE A 34 5.50 -8.27 -2.85
CA PHE A 34 4.61 -7.34 -2.16
C PHE A 34 4.46 -6.12 -3.07
N ASP A 35 3.31 -6.01 -3.73
CA ASP A 35 3.04 -4.94 -4.68
C ASP A 35 2.24 -3.80 -4.07
N HIS A 36 2.55 -2.58 -4.47
CA HIS A 36 1.86 -1.35 -4.07
C HIS A 36 1.45 -0.59 -5.32
N HIS A 37 0.23 -0.86 -5.81
CA HIS A 37 -0.25 -0.46 -7.13
C HIS A 37 -0.98 0.88 -7.13
N ALA A 38 -0.79 1.67 -8.19
CA ALA A 38 -1.52 2.90 -8.48
C ALA A 38 -1.89 2.98 -9.97
N SER A 39 -3.16 3.25 -10.27
CA SER A 39 -3.69 3.44 -11.64
C SER A 39 -4.94 4.32 -11.61
N PHE A 40 -4.78 5.63 -11.42
CA PHE A 40 -5.92 6.54 -11.23
C PHE A 40 -6.84 6.68 -12.46
N CYS A 41 -6.40 6.23 -13.64
CA CYS A 41 -7.25 6.15 -14.83
C CYS A 41 -8.37 5.11 -14.63
N GLU A 42 -7.99 3.89 -14.28
CA GLU A 42 -8.90 2.75 -14.11
C GLU A 42 -8.58 2.00 -12.80
N ILE A 43 -9.24 2.41 -11.69
CA ILE A 43 -9.02 1.82 -10.36
C ILE A 43 -9.73 0.48 -10.19
N PRO A 44 -11.07 0.39 -10.41
CA PRO A 44 -11.80 -0.85 -10.17
C PRO A 44 -11.30 -2.01 -11.05
N GLY A 45 -10.92 -3.11 -10.42
CA GLY A 45 -10.43 -4.31 -11.10
C GLY A 45 -8.93 -4.36 -11.35
N SER A 46 -8.18 -3.30 -10.99
CA SER A 46 -6.73 -3.24 -11.23
C SER A 46 -5.96 -4.30 -10.43
N LEU A 47 -6.29 -4.52 -9.16
CA LEU A 47 -5.68 -5.58 -8.35
C LEU A 47 -6.02 -6.97 -8.88
N PHE A 48 -7.22 -7.15 -9.42
CA PHE A 48 -7.62 -8.41 -10.04
C PHE A 48 -6.86 -8.67 -11.35
N ALA A 49 -6.59 -7.61 -12.14
CA ALA A 49 -5.77 -7.73 -13.34
C ALA A 49 -4.32 -8.17 -13.03
N ILE A 50 -3.71 -7.61 -11.98
CA ILE A 50 -2.37 -8.01 -11.49
C ILE A 50 -2.40 -9.44 -10.94
N LYS A 51 -3.39 -9.75 -10.12
CA LYS A 51 -3.61 -11.09 -9.56
C LYS A 51 -3.68 -12.16 -10.65
N ASP A 52 -4.42 -11.92 -11.74
CA ASP A 52 -4.54 -12.87 -12.85
C ASP A 52 -3.17 -13.17 -13.47
N VAL A 53 -2.32 -12.17 -13.66
CA VAL A 53 -0.96 -12.32 -14.18
C VAL A 53 -0.08 -13.11 -13.20
N CYS A 54 -0.15 -12.80 -11.91
CA CYS A 54 0.63 -13.52 -10.89
C CYS A 54 0.25 -15.00 -10.83
N GLN A 55 -1.05 -15.33 -10.92
CA GLN A 55 -1.53 -16.71 -10.96
C GLN A 55 -1.12 -17.44 -12.24
N GLU A 56 -1.21 -16.78 -13.40
CA GLU A 56 -0.82 -17.35 -14.69
C GLU A 56 0.68 -17.69 -14.74
N LEU A 57 1.52 -16.79 -14.22
CA LEU A 57 2.97 -16.95 -14.20
C LEU A 57 3.48 -17.76 -12.99
N GLY A 58 2.62 -18.10 -12.01
CA GLY A 58 2.95 -18.97 -10.89
C GLY A 58 3.81 -18.31 -9.81
N ILE A 59 3.69 -17.00 -9.57
CA ILE A 59 4.39 -16.28 -8.50
C ILE A 59 3.44 -15.93 -7.36
N ARG A 60 3.92 -16.02 -6.11
CA ARG A 60 3.14 -15.53 -4.96
C ARG A 60 3.14 -14.01 -4.91
N ALA A 61 1.98 -13.44 -4.58
CA ALA A 61 1.86 -12.00 -4.45
C ALA A 61 0.94 -11.59 -3.29
N SER A 62 1.34 -10.52 -2.60
CA SER A 62 0.49 -9.76 -1.68
C SER A 62 0.28 -8.39 -2.28
N LEU A 63 -0.96 -8.08 -2.66
CA LEU A 63 -1.29 -6.91 -3.47
C LEU A 63 -2.08 -5.89 -2.66
N CYS A 64 -1.87 -4.62 -2.93
CA CYS A 64 -2.70 -3.55 -2.42
C CYS A 64 -2.79 -2.39 -3.41
N TYR A 65 -3.87 -1.60 -3.31
CA TYR A 65 -4.07 -0.39 -4.09
C TYR A 65 -3.71 0.84 -3.25
N GLU A 66 -3.00 1.78 -3.84
CA GLU A 66 -2.57 3.04 -3.24
C GLU A 66 -3.74 4.00 -2.99
N VAL A 67 -4.30 4.04 -1.77
CA VAL A 67 -5.27 5.08 -1.39
C VAL A 67 -4.57 6.42 -1.24
N SER A 68 -5.11 7.45 -1.89
CA SER A 68 -4.60 8.82 -1.84
C SER A 68 -5.70 9.81 -2.13
N GLU A 69 -5.64 11.01 -1.52
CA GLU A 69 -6.59 12.10 -1.78
C GLU A 69 -6.19 13.00 -2.97
N ARG A 70 -5.06 12.72 -3.61
CA ARG A 70 -4.47 13.55 -4.68
C ARG A 70 -5.35 13.73 -5.91
N ASP A 71 -6.19 12.75 -6.22
CA ASP A 71 -7.06 12.75 -7.41
C ASP A 71 -8.55 12.91 -7.04
N GLY A 72 -8.82 13.43 -5.84
CA GLY A 72 -10.15 13.81 -5.36
C GLY A 72 -10.94 12.69 -4.72
N ALA A 73 -12.06 13.05 -4.09
CA ALA A 73 -12.82 12.17 -3.22
C ALA A 73 -13.40 10.93 -3.91
N GLU A 74 -13.78 11.05 -5.19
CA GLU A 74 -14.31 9.92 -5.96
C GLU A 74 -13.24 8.84 -6.16
N LYS A 75 -12.03 9.22 -6.58
CA LYS A 75 -10.91 8.29 -6.77
C LYS A 75 -10.45 7.69 -5.45
N THR A 76 -10.44 8.49 -4.37
CA THR A 76 -10.16 8.00 -3.01
C THR A 76 -11.16 6.90 -2.60
N ALA A 77 -12.46 7.12 -2.84
CA ALA A 77 -13.49 6.13 -2.52
C ALA A 77 -13.35 4.85 -3.38
N GLN A 78 -13.04 4.99 -4.67
CA GLN A 78 -12.78 3.85 -5.55
C GLN A 78 -11.56 3.03 -5.08
N ALA A 79 -10.48 3.70 -4.66
CA ALA A 79 -9.27 3.06 -4.14
C ALA A 79 -9.51 2.28 -2.84
N ILE A 80 -10.29 2.86 -1.92
CA ILE A 80 -10.72 2.18 -0.69
C ILE A 80 -11.56 0.94 -1.03
N GLN A 81 -12.51 1.07 -1.97
CA GLN A 81 -13.38 -0.03 -2.36
C GLN A 81 -12.60 -1.15 -3.06
N GLU A 82 -11.65 -0.83 -3.94
CA GLU A 82 -10.79 -1.82 -4.62
C GLU A 82 -10.01 -2.67 -3.62
N ASN A 83 -9.37 -2.03 -2.59
CA ASN A 83 -8.71 -2.77 -1.51
C ASN A 83 -9.69 -3.66 -0.74
N ALA A 84 -10.86 -3.15 -0.38
CA ALA A 84 -11.86 -3.89 0.39
C ALA A 84 -12.39 -5.11 -0.38
N ASP A 85 -12.72 -4.94 -1.65
CA ASP A 85 -13.21 -6.02 -2.51
C ASP A 85 -12.13 -7.09 -2.72
N PHE A 86 -10.90 -6.67 -2.94
CA PHE A 86 -9.78 -7.59 -3.11
C PHE A 86 -9.43 -8.33 -1.81
N ALA A 87 -9.43 -7.65 -0.66
CA ALA A 87 -9.21 -8.28 0.64
C ALA A 87 -10.29 -9.31 0.96
N LYS A 88 -11.56 -8.99 0.68
CA LYS A 88 -12.68 -9.91 0.82
C LYS A 88 -12.52 -11.13 -0.09
N TRP A 89 -12.16 -10.91 -1.36
CA TRP A 89 -11.92 -11.97 -2.31
C TRP A 89 -10.81 -12.93 -1.84
N CYS A 90 -9.69 -12.40 -1.31
CA CYS A 90 -8.59 -13.21 -0.77
C CYS A 90 -9.03 -14.01 0.48
N ARG A 91 -9.82 -13.41 1.37
CA ARG A 91 -10.29 -14.05 2.60
C ARG A 91 -11.24 -15.23 2.34
N GLU A 92 -12.05 -15.13 1.30
CA GLU A 92 -13.01 -16.18 0.91
C GLU A 92 -12.35 -17.40 0.25
N ARG A 93 -11.05 -17.32 -0.03
CA ARG A 93 -10.28 -18.37 -0.71
C ARG A 93 -9.16 -18.88 0.18
N ASP A 94 -9.02 -20.19 0.24
CA ASP A 94 -7.86 -20.84 0.88
C ASP A 94 -6.75 -21.02 -0.17
N ASP A 95 -6.18 -19.88 -0.59
CA ASP A 95 -5.13 -19.83 -1.61
C ASP A 95 -3.90 -19.13 -1.04
N ASP A 96 -2.78 -19.85 -0.95
CA ASP A 96 -1.52 -19.31 -0.45
C ASP A 96 -0.73 -18.53 -1.50
N MET A 97 -1.19 -18.51 -2.75
CA MET A 97 -0.51 -17.80 -3.84
C MET A 97 -0.82 -16.30 -3.82
N ILE A 98 -2.06 -15.92 -3.48
CA ILE A 98 -2.50 -14.54 -3.53
C ILE A 98 -3.02 -14.10 -2.17
N ARG A 99 -2.48 -13.00 -1.68
CA ARG A 99 -2.89 -12.33 -0.43
C ARG A 99 -3.16 -10.85 -0.69
N ALA A 100 -3.85 -10.21 0.23
CA ALA A 100 -4.13 -8.80 0.20
C ALA A 100 -3.47 -8.08 1.38
N MET A 101 -3.09 -6.83 1.14
CA MET A 101 -2.91 -5.81 2.16
C MET A 101 -3.84 -4.65 1.85
N PHE A 102 -4.01 -3.71 2.78
CA PHE A 102 -4.76 -2.49 2.53
C PHE A 102 -3.77 -1.35 2.27
N GLY A 103 -3.72 -0.86 1.04
CA GLY A 103 -2.71 0.11 0.61
C GLY A 103 -3.07 1.56 0.96
N GLY A 104 -2.06 2.32 1.36
CA GLY A 104 -2.14 3.78 1.47
C GLY A 104 -0.85 4.41 0.98
N HIS A 105 -0.92 5.53 0.26
CA HIS A 105 0.28 6.15 -0.32
C HIS A 105 1.26 6.61 0.76
N ALA A 106 1.13 7.83 1.25
CA ALA A 106 1.98 8.43 2.26
C ALA A 106 1.15 9.36 3.16
N LEU A 107 1.60 9.62 4.39
CA LEU A 107 0.79 10.30 5.38
C LEU A 107 0.35 11.70 4.96
N PHE A 108 1.19 12.42 4.22
CA PHE A 108 0.85 13.77 3.73
C PHE A 108 -0.18 13.78 2.58
N THR A 109 -0.59 12.62 2.08
CA THR A 109 -1.61 12.50 1.03
C THR A 109 -2.91 11.86 1.52
N ILE A 110 -3.00 11.54 2.80
CA ILE A 110 -4.13 10.85 3.43
C ILE A 110 -4.50 11.60 4.72
N SER A 111 -5.73 12.09 4.82
CA SER A 111 -6.25 12.70 6.06
C SER A 111 -6.62 11.61 7.09
N ASP A 112 -6.73 12.00 8.38
CA ASP A 112 -7.19 11.09 9.43
C ASP A 112 -8.62 10.58 9.16
N LYS A 113 -9.46 11.41 8.54
CA LYS A 113 -10.79 11.00 8.08
C LYS A 113 -10.72 9.86 7.06
N THR A 114 -9.77 9.92 6.15
CA THR A 114 -9.57 8.86 5.14
C THR A 114 -8.96 7.62 5.79
N PHE A 115 -8.04 7.75 6.75
CA PHE A 115 -7.58 6.61 7.56
C PHE A 115 -8.74 5.92 8.29
N GLU A 116 -9.66 6.68 8.90
CA GLU A 116 -10.85 6.11 9.53
C GLU A 116 -11.70 5.30 8.54
N GLN A 117 -11.89 5.83 7.31
CA GLN A 117 -12.60 5.11 6.24
C GLN A 117 -11.88 3.84 5.82
N MET A 118 -10.55 3.88 5.66
CA MET A 118 -9.73 2.72 5.32
C MET A 118 -9.82 1.63 6.39
N VAL A 119 -9.65 2.00 7.67
CA VAL A 119 -9.75 1.07 8.81
C VAL A 119 -11.13 0.42 8.88
N LYS A 120 -12.18 1.22 8.71
CA LYS A 120 -13.56 0.73 8.66
C LYS A 120 -13.82 -0.22 7.48
N ALA A 121 -13.32 0.11 6.29
CA ALA A 121 -13.49 -0.72 5.09
C ALA A 121 -12.67 -2.01 5.17
N ASN A 122 -11.49 -1.97 5.79
CA ASN A 122 -10.65 -3.14 6.02
C ASN A 122 -11.28 -4.14 7.01
N ASP A 123 -12.05 -3.67 7.97
CA ASP A 123 -12.76 -4.50 8.97
C ASP A 123 -11.86 -5.61 9.58
N GLY A 124 -10.58 -5.30 9.81
CA GLY A 124 -9.60 -6.25 10.36
C GLY A 124 -9.22 -7.40 9.43
N MET A 125 -9.57 -7.35 8.15
CA MET A 125 -9.29 -8.43 7.19
C MET A 125 -7.80 -8.60 6.93
N THR A 126 -7.06 -7.47 6.81
CA THR A 126 -5.63 -7.45 6.44
C THR A 126 -4.84 -6.48 7.30
N GLY A 127 -3.51 -6.51 7.18
CA GLY A 127 -2.66 -5.38 7.59
C GLY A 127 -2.63 -4.29 6.52
N PHE A 128 -1.95 -3.19 6.83
CA PHE A 128 -1.78 -2.06 5.91
C PHE A 128 -0.40 -2.07 5.27
N HIS A 129 -0.31 -1.50 4.06
CA HIS A 129 0.96 -1.21 3.39
C HIS A 129 1.01 0.28 3.03
N ILE A 130 1.90 1.03 3.67
CA ILE A 130 1.95 2.51 3.60
C ILE A 130 3.40 2.97 3.55
N HIS A 131 3.70 4.00 2.73
CA HIS A 131 5.01 4.67 2.74
C HIS A 131 5.05 5.66 3.90
N VAL A 132 6.11 5.62 4.70
CA VAL A 132 6.22 6.40 5.95
C VAL A 132 7.58 7.04 6.09
N ALA A 133 7.59 8.34 6.31
CA ALA A 133 8.80 9.10 6.61
C ALA A 133 9.96 8.81 5.64
N GLU A 134 9.66 8.64 4.37
CA GLU A 134 10.65 8.52 3.29
C GLU A 134 11.45 9.81 3.16
N GLY A 135 10.76 10.96 3.22
CA GLY A 135 11.34 12.28 3.24
C GLY A 135 10.89 13.09 4.45
N MET A 136 11.66 14.14 4.79
CA MET A 136 11.33 15.05 5.91
C MET A 136 10.01 15.81 5.70
N ASN A 137 9.52 15.95 4.47
CA ASN A 137 8.21 16.53 4.16
C ASN A 137 7.08 15.77 4.85
N ASP A 138 7.14 14.44 4.93
CA ASP A 138 6.15 13.61 5.61
C ASP A 138 6.14 13.88 7.13
N VAL A 139 7.34 14.02 7.71
CA VAL A 139 7.50 14.36 9.13
C VAL A 139 6.97 15.77 9.43
N TYR A 140 7.32 16.77 8.60
CA TYR A 140 6.88 18.15 8.80
C TYR A 140 5.37 18.30 8.60
N ASP A 141 4.79 17.64 7.61
CA ASP A 141 3.35 17.62 7.40
C ASP A 141 2.61 17.05 8.61
N SER A 142 3.05 15.89 9.09
CA SER A 142 2.45 15.21 10.24
C SER A 142 2.51 16.07 11.51
N LEU A 143 3.67 16.67 11.80
CA LEU A 143 3.83 17.57 12.94
C LEU A 143 2.99 18.84 12.82
N ARG A 144 2.95 19.46 11.62
CA ARG A 144 2.26 20.72 11.39
C ARG A 144 0.74 20.59 11.43
N ASN A 145 0.21 19.57 10.77
CA ASN A 145 -1.22 19.42 10.54
C ASN A 145 -1.91 18.53 11.59
N TYR A 146 -1.17 17.62 12.24
CA TYR A 146 -1.71 16.63 13.18
C TYR A 146 -1.06 16.66 14.57
N GLY A 147 -0.02 17.47 14.77
CA GLY A 147 0.61 17.66 16.07
C GLY A 147 1.42 16.47 16.61
N CYS A 148 1.64 15.45 15.77
CA CYS A 148 2.38 14.25 16.15
C CYS A 148 3.29 13.76 15.02
N ARG A 149 4.24 12.89 15.34
CA ARG A 149 5.12 12.30 14.32
C ARG A 149 4.42 11.17 13.54
N PRO A 150 4.96 10.80 12.35
CA PRO A 150 4.33 9.86 11.42
C PRO A 150 3.85 8.55 12.06
N VAL A 151 4.71 7.83 12.78
CA VAL A 151 4.35 6.53 13.38
C VAL A 151 3.33 6.69 14.51
N ASN A 152 3.43 7.77 15.30
CA ASN A 152 2.41 8.09 16.31
C ASN A 152 1.04 8.32 15.67
N ARG A 153 1.00 9.03 14.54
CA ARG A 153 -0.24 9.27 13.80
C ARG A 153 -0.88 7.97 13.33
N LEU A 154 -0.08 7.03 12.80
CA LEU A 154 -0.57 5.71 12.39
C LEU A 154 -1.07 4.89 13.59
N LEU A 155 -0.38 4.98 14.75
CA LEU A 155 -0.83 4.34 15.97
C LEU A 155 -2.21 4.85 16.41
N TYR A 156 -2.40 6.18 16.42
CA TYR A 156 -3.67 6.81 16.80
C TYR A 156 -4.82 6.49 15.84
N ASN A 157 -4.52 6.27 14.57
CA ASN A 157 -5.50 5.86 13.56
C ASN A 157 -5.74 4.34 13.51
N GLY A 158 -5.10 3.53 14.37
CA GLY A 158 -5.33 2.09 14.44
C GLY A 158 -4.79 1.31 13.24
N VAL A 159 -3.76 1.81 12.59
CA VAL A 159 -3.20 1.24 11.35
C VAL A 159 -2.07 0.24 11.64
N LEU A 160 -1.37 0.40 12.78
CA LEU A 160 -0.22 -0.44 13.15
C LEU A 160 -0.64 -1.83 13.64
N GLY A 161 0.22 -2.82 13.44
CA GLY A 161 0.03 -4.19 13.92
C GLY A 161 0.91 -5.20 13.19
N GLU A 162 0.93 -6.44 13.66
CA GLU A 162 1.81 -7.51 13.17
C GLU A 162 1.69 -7.84 11.67
N LYS A 163 0.54 -7.50 11.06
CA LYS A 163 0.30 -7.71 9.62
C LYS A 163 0.57 -6.46 8.77
N THR A 164 0.90 -5.34 9.41
CA THR A 164 1.16 -4.07 8.71
C THR A 164 2.63 -3.96 8.31
N MET A 165 2.86 -3.48 7.10
CA MET A 165 4.19 -3.18 6.55
C MET A 165 4.30 -1.68 6.24
N LEU A 166 5.34 -1.04 6.76
CA LEU A 166 5.66 0.35 6.45
C LEU A 166 6.88 0.41 5.53
N GLY A 167 6.71 1.05 4.39
CA GLY A 167 7.81 1.33 3.47
C GLY A 167 8.72 2.43 4.00
N HIS A 168 10.02 2.33 3.74
CA HIS A 168 11.08 3.29 4.01
C HIS A 168 11.41 3.52 5.49
N CYS A 169 10.62 4.27 6.24
CA CYS A 169 10.88 4.64 7.64
C CYS A 169 12.24 5.32 7.89
N ILE A 170 12.73 6.12 6.93
CA ILE A 170 14.08 6.72 6.96
C ILE A 170 14.19 7.78 8.05
N HIS A 171 13.17 8.62 8.21
CA HIS A 171 13.19 9.76 9.12
C HIS A 171 12.37 9.55 10.40
N ILE A 172 12.25 8.30 10.87
CA ILE A 172 11.63 7.98 12.16
C ILE A 172 12.59 8.22 13.32
N SER A 173 12.04 8.50 14.49
CA SER A 173 12.79 8.69 15.73
C SER A 173 12.96 7.37 16.52
N PRO A 174 13.91 7.30 17.51
CA PRO A 174 14.01 6.14 18.38
C PRO A 174 12.70 5.78 19.11
N ALA A 175 11.92 6.77 19.55
CA ALA A 175 10.62 6.53 20.19
C ALA A 175 9.61 5.89 19.21
N GLU A 176 9.63 6.27 17.93
CA GLU A 176 8.81 5.64 16.91
C GLU A 176 9.26 4.20 16.59
N MET A 177 10.57 3.91 16.67
CA MET A 177 11.09 2.53 16.55
C MET A 177 10.57 1.64 17.69
N ASP A 178 10.48 2.18 18.92
CA ASP A 178 9.90 1.46 20.04
C ASP A 178 8.43 1.13 19.81
N ILE A 179 7.65 2.05 19.26
CA ILE A 179 6.25 1.80 18.88
C ILE A 179 6.14 0.67 17.85
N LEU A 180 6.98 0.69 16.80
CA LEU A 180 6.97 -0.35 15.78
C LEU A 180 7.32 -1.72 16.36
N ARG A 181 8.29 -1.78 17.27
CA ARG A 181 8.65 -3.01 17.98
C ARG A 181 7.50 -3.53 18.85
N GLU A 182 6.86 -2.65 19.62
CA GLU A 182 5.75 -3.02 20.52
C GLU A 182 4.49 -3.47 19.77
N THR A 183 4.21 -2.90 18.61
CA THR A 183 3.08 -3.27 17.76
C THR A 183 3.36 -4.46 16.84
N GLY A 184 4.61 -4.89 16.73
CA GLY A 184 5.03 -5.94 15.80
C GLY A 184 4.97 -5.50 14.33
N THR A 185 4.87 -4.19 14.06
CA THR A 185 4.75 -3.66 12.70
C THR A 185 6.06 -3.86 11.92
N MET A 186 5.95 -4.38 10.71
CA MET A 186 7.09 -4.65 9.83
C MET A 186 7.55 -3.37 9.13
N VAL A 187 8.86 -3.27 8.88
CA VAL A 187 9.47 -2.20 8.08
C VAL A 187 10.11 -2.80 6.84
N CYS A 188 9.78 -2.26 5.66
CA CYS A 188 10.41 -2.57 4.40
C CYS A 188 11.42 -1.48 4.04
N HIS A 189 12.70 -1.81 4.09
CA HIS A 189 13.76 -0.89 3.69
C HIS A 189 13.99 -0.96 2.17
N ASN A 190 13.99 0.21 1.51
CA ASN A 190 14.13 0.32 0.05
C ASN A 190 15.41 1.09 -0.31
N PRO A 191 16.61 0.45 -0.24
CA PRO A 191 17.88 1.16 -0.35
C PRO A 191 18.06 1.88 -1.69
N GLU A 192 17.64 1.30 -2.80
CA GLU A 192 17.77 1.94 -4.12
C GLU A 192 16.92 3.21 -4.26
N SER A 193 15.71 3.22 -3.68
CA SER A 193 14.85 4.41 -3.71
C SER A 193 15.37 5.54 -2.83
N ASN A 194 16.18 5.22 -1.82
CA ASN A 194 16.56 6.14 -0.75
C ASN A 194 18.02 6.62 -0.85
N MET A 195 18.72 6.32 -1.94
CA MET A 195 20.10 6.80 -2.21
C MET A 195 20.15 8.08 -3.04
#